data_e2334806b1b062f46a264116ecfc2a73
#
_entry.id   e2334806b1b062f46a264116ecfc2a73
#
_cell.length_a   1.000
_cell.length_b   1.000
_cell.length_c   1.000
_cell.angle_alpha   90.00
_cell.angle_beta   90.00
_cell.angle_gamma   90.00
#
_symmetry.space_group_name_H-M   'P 1'
#
loop_
_entity.id
_entity.type
_entity.pdbx_description
1 polymer ?
#
loop_
_entity_poly.entity_id
_entity_poly.type
_entity_poly.pdbx_seq_one_letter_code
_entity_poly.pdbx_strand_id
1 'polypeptide(L)'
;MSKKLIQLFGRLVAVAALGLGLGQAEAKTKPNVLFIFADDQCYETVANLGHTDIDTPNLDRLAERGTQFTRAYNMGSWSGAVCVASRHMLITGRHIWRAQKAQQVLRGGKKLTDAQKAARDAEFNNLWPQVMGRAGYQTFFTGKWHISAAADKAFQVARNIRGGMPNQTPEGYNRPLPDKPDPWSPYDIKFDGFWKGGKHWSEVVADDAVDYIGEAKQDKRPFFMYIAFNAPHDPRQAPKEYIDRYPLSRIKVPASYLDEYPYKDDIGC
;
A
#
# COMPACT_ATOMS: atom_id res chain seq x y z
N MET A 1 -14.74 51.39 -53.56
CA MET A 1 -14.59 49.99 -53.01
C MET A 1 -15.82 49.18 -53.39
N SER A 2 -15.66 48.10 -54.14
CA SER A 2 -16.78 47.32 -54.64
C SER A 2 -17.45 46.49 -53.57
N LYS A 3 -18.78 46.34 -53.66
CA LYS A 3 -19.56 45.52 -52.67
C LYS A 3 -19.02 44.09 -52.45
N LYS A 4 -18.30 43.55 -53.39
CA LYS A 4 -17.62 42.23 -53.33
C LYS A 4 -16.43 42.24 -52.34
N LEU A 5 -15.72 43.35 -52.20
CA LEU A 5 -14.59 43.48 -51.30
C LEU A 5 -15.02 43.53 -49.83
N ILE A 6 -16.16 44.18 -49.55
CA ILE A 6 -16.75 44.26 -48.19
C ILE A 6 -17.27 42.90 -47.73
N GLN A 7 -17.86 42.10 -48.66
CA GLN A 7 -18.31 40.73 -48.32
C GLN A 7 -17.15 39.76 -48.07
N LEU A 8 -16.02 39.94 -48.77
CA LEU A 8 -14.84 39.09 -48.53
C LEU A 8 -14.16 39.38 -47.18
N PHE A 9 -14.09 40.68 -46.79
CA PHE A 9 -13.58 41.08 -45.46
C PHE A 9 -14.48 40.63 -44.33
N GLY A 10 -15.82 40.70 -44.48
CA GLY A 10 -16.77 40.20 -43.47
C GLY A 10 -16.68 38.69 -43.24
N ARG A 11 -16.39 37.91 -44.29
CA ARG A 11 -16.19 36.45 -44.16
C ARG A 11 -14.85 36.09 -43.54
N LEU A 12 -13.79 36.82 -43.78
CA LEU A 12 -12.48 36.62 -43.14
C LEU A 12 -12.48 36.96 -41.65
N VAL A 13 -13.19 38.01 -41.24
CA VAL A 13 -13.34 38.38 -39.82
C VAL A 13 -14.20 37.37 -39.08
N ALA A 14 -15.26 36.82 -39.71
CA ALA A 14 -16.10 35.77 -39.07
C ALA A 14 -15.37 34.44 -38.90
N VAL A 15 -14.47 34.06 -39.82
CA VAL A 15 -13.64 32.85 -39.66
C VAL A 15 -12.54 33.05 -38.62
N ALA A 16 -11.97 34.25 -38.49
CA ALA A 16 -11.00 34.56 -37.42
C ALA A 16 -11.66 34.61 -36.02
N ALA A 17 -12.93 35.03 -35.92
CA ALA A 17 -13.67 35.03 -34.64
C ALA A 17 -14.12 33.62 -34.19
N LEU A 18 -14.37 32.68 -35.12
CA LEU A 18 -14.67 31.29 -34.80
C LEU A 18 -13.41 30.48 -34.41
N GLY A 19 -12.22 30.93 -34.82
CA GLY A 19 -10.95 30.28 -34.45
C GLY A 19 -10.45 30.61 -33.05
N LEU A 20 -10.96 31.67 -32.41
CA LEU A 20 -10.58 32.06 -31.02
C LEU A 20 -11.47 31.51 -29.94
N GLY A 21 -12.50 30.74 -30.31
CA GLY A 21 -13.45 30.10 -29.39
C GLY A 21 -13.13 28.63 -29.04
N LEU A 22 -11.96 28.10 -29.43
CA LEU A 22 -11.47 26.84 -28.86
C LEU A 22 -11.05 27.15 -27.45
N GLY A 23 -12.01 27.03 -26.53
CA GLY A 23 -11.77 27.09 -25.11
C GLY A 23 -10.53 26.24 -24.80
N GLN A 24 -9.54 26.85 -24.18
CA GLN A 24 -8.46 26.11 -23.56
C GLN A 24 -9.15 25.14 -22.61
N ALA A 25 -9.22 23.87 -22.99
CA ALA A 25 -9.60 22.84 -22.05
C ALA A 25 -8.62 23.00 -20.89
N GLU A 26 -9.11 23.50 -19.77
CA GLU A 26 -8.34 23.62 -18.55
C GLU A 26 -7.73 22.26 -18.32
N ALA A 27 -6.40 22.14 -18.42
CA ALA A 27 -5.71 20.90 -18.22
C ALA A 27 -6.09 20.43 -16.79
N LYS A 28 -6.94 19.40 -16.70
CA LYS A 28 -7.36 18.85 -15.41
C LYS A 28 -6.10 18.63 -14.57
N THR A 29 -6.00 19.33 -13.45
CA THR A 29 -4.90 19.15 -12.52
C THR A 29 -4.89 17.69 -12.06
N LYS A 30 -3.74 17.05 -12.15
CA LYS A 30 -3.60 15.66 -11.71
C LYS A 30 -3.89 15.58 -10.21
N PRO A 31 -4.73 14.64 -9.75
CA PRO A 31 -5.03 14.51 -8.34
C PRO A 31 -3.82 14.02 -7.54
N ASN A 32 -3.75 14.39 -6.28
CA ASN A 32 -2.87 13.72 -5.32
C ASN A 32 -3.36 12.30 -5.08
N VAL A 33 -2.42 11.37 -4.93
CA VAL A 33 -2.70 9.95 -4.68
C VAL A 33 -2.05 9.55 -3.35
N LEU A 34 -2.89 9.26 -2.35
CA LEU A 34 -2.47 8.67 -1.08
C LEU A 34 -2.93 7.22 -1.07
N PHE A 35 -1.99 6.29 -1.14
CA PHE A 35 -2.24 4.86 -1.09
C PHE A 35 -1.82 4.32 0.28
N ILE A 36 -2.80 3.92 1.09
CA ILE A 36 -2.59 3.32 2.42
C ILE A 36 -2.81 1.83 2.30
N PHE A 37 -1.83 1.04 2.75
CA PHE A 37 -1.86 -0.40 2.62
C PHE A 37 -1.61 -1.07 3.98
N ALA A 38 -2.65 -1.71 4.52
CA ALA A 38 -2.54 -2.58 5.67
C ALA A 38 -2.05 -3.97 5.23
N ASP A 39 -1.38 -4.70 6.12
CA ASP A 39 -0.86 -6.02 5.85
C ASP A 39 -1.67 -7.06 6.63
N ASP A 40 -2.25 -8.01 5.90
CA ASP A 40 -3.02 -9.11 6.48
C ASP A 40 -4.35 -8.67 7.18
N GLN A 41 -4.92 -7.56 6.74
CA GLN A 41 -6.20 -7.10 7.26
C GLN A 41 -7.35 -7.90 6.65
N CYS A 42 -8.06 -8.64 7.48
CA CYS A 42 -9.23 -9.40 7.06
C CYS A 42 -10.44 -8.49 6.82
N TYR A 43 -11.31 -8.91 5.91
CA TYR A 43 -12.55 -8.22 5.57
C TYR A 43 -13.42 -7.96 6.82
N GLU A 44 -13.53 -8.94 7.70
CA GLU A 44 -14.36 -8.88 8.90
C GLU A 44 -13.84 -7.90 9.96
N THR A 45 -12.65 -7.33 9.81
CA THR A 45 -12.06 -6.44 10.81
C THR A 45 -12.36 -4.95 10.61
N VAL A 46 -13.23 -4.59 9.67
CA VAL A 46 -13.70 -3.22 9.45
C VAL A 46 -15.14 -3.09 9.96
N ALA A 47 -15.34 -2.27 10.99
CA ALA A 47 -16.62 -2.18 11.71
C ALA A 47 -17.79 -1.75 10.81
N ASN A 48 -17.56 -0.81 9.89
CA ASN A 48 -18.58 -0.35 8.92
C ASN A 48 -19.18 -1.49 8.07
N LEU A 49 -18.49 -2.62 7.94
CA LEU A 49 -19.00 -3.80 7.22
C LEU A 49 -19.93 -4.67 8.07
N GLY A 50 -20.05 -4.41 9.36
CA GLY A 50 -21.03 -5.06 10.25
C GLY A 50 -20.67 -6.47 10.71
N HIS A 51 -19.41 -6.91 10.58
CA HIS A 51 -18.97 -8.27 10.87
C HIS A 51 -18.06 -8.38 12.09
N THR A 52 -17.79 -7.30 12.80
CA THR A 52 -16.81 -7.28 13.89
C THR A 52 -17.27 -6.44 15.09
N ASP A 53 -16.74 -6.80 16.27
CA ASP A 53 -16.84 -5.99 17.48
C ASP A 53 -15.62 -5.04 17.66
N ILE A 54 -14.76 -4.92 16.64
CA ILE A 54 -13.58 -4.04 16.64
C ILE A 54 -14.00 -2.62 16.26
N ASP A 55 -13.52 -1.64 17.01
CA ASP A 55 -13.79 -0.23 16.73
C ASP A 55 -12.79 0.29 15.66
N THR A 56 -13.29 0.69 14.49
CA THR A 56 -12.46 1.22 13.40
C THR A 56 -12.92 2.62 12.92
N PRO A 57 -13.02 3.61 13.82
CA PRO A 57 -13.73 4.87 13.53
C PRO A 57 -13.12 5.67 12.38
N ASN A 58 -11.82 5.55 12.12
CA ASN A 58 -11.17 6.24 11.02
C ASN A 58 -11.38 5.55 9.68
N LEU A 59 -11.37 4.21 9.66
CA LEU A 59 -11.70 3.42 8.45
C LEU A 59 -13.18 3.58 8.12
N ASP A 60 -14.05 3.55 9.12
CA ASP A 60 -15.50 3.73 8.95
C ASP A 60 -15.81 5.10 8.32
N ARG A 61 -15.21 6.17 8.84
CA ARG A 61 -15.36 7.52 8.26
C ARG A 61 -14.82 7.61 6.83
N LEU A 62 -13.75 6.88 6.49
CA LEU A 62 -13.24 6.81 5.13
C LEU A 62 -14.22 6.06 4.22
N ALA A 63 -14.76 4.95 4.70
CA ALA A 63 -15.76 4.14 4.01
C ALA A 63 -17.04 4.91 3.71
N GLU A 64 -17.55 5.68 4.68
CA GLU A 64 -18.73 6.55 4.54
C GLU A 64 -18.57 7.64 3.48
N ARG A 65 -17.35 8.09 3.23
CA ARG A 65 -17.03 9.17 2.27
C ARG A 65 -16.59 8.68 0.91
N GLY A 66 -16.38 7.39 0.77
CA GLY A 66 -15.77 6.77 -0.40
C GLY A 66 -16.59 5.64 -1.00
N THR A 67 -15.93 4.87 -1.84
CA THR A 67 -16.49 3.65 -2.41
C THR A 67 -15.85 2.44 -1.73
N GLN A 68 -16.68 1.54 -1.23
CA GLN A 68 -16.24 0.27 -0.65
C GLN A 68 -16.38 -0.85 -1.68
N PHE A 69 -15.29 -1.63 -1.86
CA PHE A 69 -15.30 -2.84 -2.68
C PHE A 69 -15.51 -4.05 -1.78
N THR A 70 -16.74 -4.50 -1.63
CA THR A 70 -17.10 -5.60 -0.73
C THR A 70 -16.80 -6.99 -1.29
N ARG A 71 -16.36 -7.09 -2.56
CA ARG A 71 -16.05 -8.35 -3.25
C ARG A 71 -14.72 -8.25 -3.98
N ALA A 72 -13.66 -7.94 -3.23
CA ALA A 72 -12.29 -8.02 -3.70
C ALA A 72 -11.71 -9.38 -3.34
N TYR A 73 -11.12 -10.08 -4.32
CA TYR A 73 -10.62 -11.44 -4.14
C TYR A 73 -9.11 -11.49 -4.31
N ASN A 74 -8.46 -12.26 -3.46
CA ASN A 74 -7.03 -12.53 -3.55
C ASN A 74 -6.77 -13.52 -4.70
N MET A 75 -5.72 -13.28 -5.47
CA MET A 75 -5.30 -14.16 -6.56
C MET A 75 -4.37 -15.31 -6.11
N GLY A 76 -4.14 -15.45 -4.81
CA GLY A 76 -3.21 -16.43 -4.27
C GLY A 76 -1.75 -15.98 -4.29
N SER A 77 -0.85 -16.95 -4.16
CA SER A 77 0.59 -16.70 -4.10
C SER A 77 1.36 -17.83 -4.78
N TRP A 78 2.59 -17.52 -5.19
CA TRP A 78 3.57 -18.54 -5.63
C TRP A 78 4.50 -19.02 -4.50
N SER A 79 4.25 -18.56 -3.28
CA SER A 79 5.01 -18.90 -2.08
C SER A 79 4.10 -18.83 -0.86
N GLY A 80 4.50 -19.43 0.26
CA GLY A 80 3.75 -19.33 1.51
C GLY A 80 3.54 -17.89 2.03
N ALA A 81 4.45 -16.98 1.66
CA ALA A 81 4.30 -15.56 1.98
C ALA A 81 3.44 -14.85 0.92
N VAL A 82 2.12 -14.82 1.11
CA VAL A 82 1.15 -14.18 0.20
C VAL A 82 1.45 -12.70 -0.01
N CYS A 83 1.96 -12.01 1.00
CA CYS A 83 2.34 -10.60 0.94
C CYS A 83 3.38 -10.29 -0.15
N VAL A 84 4.32 -11.20 -0.43
CA VAL A 84 5.30 -11.05 -1.53
C VAL A 84 4.59 -10.97 -2.88
N ALA A 85 3.68 -11.91 -3.13
CA ALA A 85 2.91 -11.97 -4.38
C ALA A 85 2.01 -10.75 -4.54
N SER A 86 1.24 -10.42 -3.50
CA SER A 86 0.35 -9.27 -3.48
C SER A 86 1.09 -7.96 -3.78
N ARG A 87 2.22 -7.72 -3.10
CA ARG A 87 3.00 -6.49 -3.28
C ARG A 87 3.66 -6.42 -4.66
N HIS A 88 4.15 -7.56 -5.21
CA HIS A 88 4.67 -7.57 -6.57
C HIS A 88 3.56 -7.34 -7.62
N MET A 89 2.36 -7.92 -7.44
CA MET A 89 1.22 -7.64 -8.31
C MET A 89 0.87 -6.15 -8.29
N LEU A 90 0.78 -5.57 -7.09
CA LEU A 90 0.46 -4.16 -6.91
C LEU A 90 1.49 -3.24 -7.59
N ILE A 91 2.77 -3.43 -7.27
CA ILE A 91 3.83 -2.51 -7.71
C ILE A 91 4.14 -2.61 -9.21
N THR A 92 3.83 -3.74 -9.82
CA THR A 92 4.02 -3.98 -11.26
C THR A 92 2.75 -3.79 -12.09
N GLY A 93 1.57 -3.70 -11.44
CA GLY A 93 0.27 -3.65 -12.11
C GLY A 93 -0.05 -4.93 -12.92
N ARG A 94 0.45 -6.09 -12.49
CA ARG A 94 0.36 -7.35 -13.24
C ARG A 94 -0.31 -8.46 -12.44
N HIS A 95 -0.92 -9.41 -13.15
CA HIS A 95 -1.43 -10.65 -12.57
C HIS A 95 -0.32 -11.51 -12.00
N ILE A 96 -0.67 -12.42 -11.09
CA ILE A 96 0.22 -13.24 -10.28
C ILE A 96 1.39 -13.86 -11.07
N TRP A 97 1.14 -14.57 -12.17
CA TRP A 97 2.20 -15.24 -12.96
C TRP A 97 3.18 -14.28 -13.63
N ARG A 98 2.69 -13.13 -14.08
CA ARG A 98 3.55 -12.08 -14.67
C ARG A 98 4.31 -11.33 -13.59
N ALA A 99 3.70 -11.12 -12.42
CA ALA A 99 4.35 -10.51 -11.28
C ALA A 99 5.47 -11.39 -10.72
N GLN A 100 5.28 -12.73 -10.70
CA GLN A 100 6.33 -13.68 -10.34
C GLN A 100 7.54 -13.59 -11.27
N LYS A 101 7.31 -13.52 -12.59
CA LYS A 101 8.40 -13.33 -13.57
C LYS A 101 9.12 -12.01 -13.35
N ALA A 102 8.37 -10.93 -13.11
CA ALA A 102 8.94 -9.62 -12.77
C ALA A 102 9.81 -9.68 -11.52
N GLN A 103 9.35 -10.37 -10.45
CA GLN A 103 10.14 -10.59 -9.25
C GLN A 103 11.46 -11.29 -9.56
N GLN A 104 11.43 -12.34 -10.36
CA GLN A 104 12.64 -13.10 -10.73
C GLN A 104 13.65 -12.21 -11.46
N VAL A 105 13.18 -11.38 -12.39
CA VAL A 105 14.02 -10.40 -13.12
C VAL A 105 14.60 -9.36 -12.17
N LEU A 106 13.77 -8.76 -11.32
CA LEU A 106 14.20 -7.73 -10.34
C LEU A 106 15.22 -8.28 -9.33
N ARG A 107 14.99 -9.52 -8.84
CA ARG A 107 15.90 -10.19 -7.90
C ARG A 107 17.26 -10.43 -8.51
N GLY A 108 17.30 -10.82 -9.78
CA GLY A 108 18.53 -11.16 -10.48
C GLY A 108 19.32 -12.30 -9.84
N GLY A 109 20.57 -12.42 -10.25
CA GLY A 109 21.55 -13.35 -9.68
C GLY A 109 22.80 -12.62 -9.18
N LYS A 110 23.75 -13.36 -8.58
CA LYS A 110 25.02 -12.79 -8.11
C LYS A 110 25.88 -12.21 -9.26
N LYS A 111 25.79 -12.78 -10.45
CA LYS A 111 26.46 -12.29 -11.66
C LYS A 111 25.45 -12.21 -12.79
N LEU A 112 25.18 -11.01 -13.28
CA LEU A 112 24.26 -10.77 -14.38
C LEU A 112 25.03 -10.45 -15.66
N THR A 113 24.59 -11.00 -16.78
CA THR A 113 25.01 -10.55 -18.11
C THR A 113 24.46 -9.14 -18.38
N ASP A 114 24.99 -8.45 -19.38
CA ASP A 114 24.52 -7.11 -19.70
C ASP A 114 23.05 -7.12 -20.19
N ALA A 115 22.65 -8.15 -20.92
CA ALA A 115 21.24 -8.36 -21.28
C ALA A 115 20.33 -8.53 -20.06
N GLN A 116 20.77 -9.26 -19.04
CA GLN A 116 20.00 -9.42 -17.79
C GLN A 116 19.95 -8.15 -16.96
N LYS A 117 21.03 -7.36 -16.94
CA LYS A 117 21.02 -6.02 -16.30
C LYS A 117 20.03 -5.11 -17.01
N ALA A 118 20.07 -5.04 -18.33
CA ALA A 118 19.15 -4.22 -19.13
C ALA A 118 17.68 -4.64 -18.92
N ALA A 119 17.40 -5.95 -18.86
CA ALA A 119 16.07 -6.45 -18.55
C ALA A 119 15.60 -6.07 -17.14
N ARG A 120 16.49 -6.16 -16.14
CA ARG A 120 16.20 -5.74 -14.76
C ARG A 120 15.92 -4.24 -14.67
N ASP A 121 16.72 -3.43 -15.34
CA ASP A 121 16.57 -1.98 -15.34
C ASP A 121 15.27 -1.56 -16.05
N ALA A 122 14.91 -2.24 -17.14
CA ALA A 122 13.64 -2.05 -17.82
C ALA A 122 12.46 -2.42 -16.91
N GLU A 123 12.55 -3.55 -16.17
CA GLU A 123 11.52 -3.97 -15.22
C GLU A 123 11.40 -2.98 -14.05
N PHE A 124 12.52 -2.52 -13.51
CA PHE A 124 12.58 -1.54 -12.43
C PHE A 124 11.92 -0.22 -12.85
N ASN A 125 12.22 0.27 -14.06
CA ASN A 125 11.64 1.49 -14.59
C ASN A 125 10.12 1.40 -14.82
N ASN A 126 9.56 0.20 -14.87
CA ASN A 126 8.11 -0.03 -15.01
C ASN A 126 7.40 -0.18 -13.66
N LEU A 127 8.09 -0.11 -12.54
CA LEU A 127 7.45 -0.10 -11.22
C LEU A 127 6.56 1.14 -11.05
N TRP A 128 5.45 0.96 -10.38
CA TRP A 128 4.44 2.01 -10.19
C TRP A 128 5.02 3.37 -9.76
N PRO A 129 5.87 3.48 -8.73
CA PRO A 129 6.46 4.77 -8.35
C PRO A 129 7.31 5.39 -9.46
N GLN A 130 8.03 4.58 -10.26
CA GLN A 130 8.82 5.07 -11.38
C GLN A 130 7.93 5.64 -12.49
N VAL A 131 6.81 4.97 -12.77
CA VAL A 131 5.80 5.45 -13.73
C VAL A 131 5.18 6.76 -13.25
N MET A 132 4.80 6.83 -11.96
CA MET A 132 4.25 8.05 -11.35
C MET A 132 5.26 9.21 -11.37
N GLY A 133 6.54 8.94 -11.05
CA GLY A 133 7.60 9.95 -11.13
C GLY A 133 7.76 10.53 -12.53
N ARG A 134 7.81 9.67 -13.56
CA ARG A 134 7.85 10.13 -14.98
C ARG A 134 6.58 10.87 -15.39
N ALA A 135 5.46 10.57 -14.77
CA ALA A 135 4.21 11.32 -14.96
C ALA A 135 4.20 12.67 -14.22
N GLY A 136 5.29 13.06 -13.53
CA GLY A 136 5.43 14.35 -12.88
C GLY A 136 4.97 14.38 -11.41
N TYR A 137 4.74 13.23 -10.78
CA TYR A 137 4.42 13.16 -9.36
C TYR A 137 5.68 13.21 -8.50
N GLN A 138 5.56 13.81 -7.31
CA GLN A 138 6.46 13.55 -6.19
C GLN A 138 6.13 12.16 -5.65
N THR A 139 7.12 11.30 -5.42
CA THR A 139 6.85 9.92 -4.97
C THR A 139 7.47 9.65 -3.60
N PHE A 140 6.65 9.18 -2.65
CA PHE A 140 7.01 8.94 -1.26
C PHE A 140 6.66 7.52 -0.84
N PHE A 141 7.50 6.94 0.02
CA PHE A 141 7.29 5.61 0.58
C PHE A 141 7.71 5.53 2.04
N THR A 142 6.95 4.81 2.86
CA THR A 142 7.35 4.36 4.20
C THR A 142 6.71 3.01 4.53
N GLY A 143 7.39 2.20 5.33
CA GLY A 143 6.88 0.97 5.90
C GLY A 143 7.33 -0.31 5.23
N LYS A 144 6.47 -1.32 5.19
CA LYS A 144 6.77 -2.65 4.66
C LYS A 144 6.86 -2.66 3.14
N TRP A 145 8.04 -2.97 2.61
CA TRP A 145 8.28 -3.03 1.17
C TRP A 145 8.08 -4.42 0.58
N HIS A 146 8.86 -5.37 1.00
CA HIS A 146 8.82 -6.80 0.61
C HIS A 146 8.86 -7.06 -0.91
N ILE A 147 9.55 -6.20 -1.65
CA ILE A 147 9.75 -6.27 -3.11
C ILE A 147 11.22 -6.55 -3.40
N SER A 148 11.49 -7.30 -4.48
CA SER A 148 12.85 -7.66 -4.93
C SER A 148 13.56 -6.49 -5.66
N ALA A 149 13.35 -5.28 -5.20
CA ALA A 149 13.98 -4.04 -5.67
C ALA A 149 14.17 -3.09 -4.49
N ALA A 150 15.11 -2.18 -4.57
CA ALA A 150 15.36 -1.21 -3.51
C ALA A 150 14.29 -0.10 -3.50
N ALA A 151 13.61 0.11 -2.36
CA ALA A 151 12.56 1.11 -2.24
C ALA A 151 13.13 2.54 -2.37
N ASP A 152 14.29 2.81 -1.78
CA ASP A 152 14.99 4.09 -1.85
C ASP A 152 15.49 4.47 -3.25
N LYS A 153 15.47 3.51 -4.19
CA LYS A 153 15.71 3.75 -5.61
C LYS A 153 14.40 3.87 -6.40
N ALA A 154 13.35 3.22 -5.93
CA ALA A 154 12.06 3.22 -6.60
C ALA A 154 11.28 4.52 -6.36
N PHE A 155 11.40 5.13 -5.18
CA PHE A 155 10.75 6.39 -4.81
C PHE A 155 11.76 7.54 -4.71
N GLN A 156 11.31 8.77 -4.88
CA GLN A 156 12.14 9.97 -4.69
C GLN A 156 12.47 10.17 -3.21
N VAL A 157 11.54 9.86 -2.32
CA VAL A 157 11.72 9.89 -0.88
C VAL A 157 11.22 8.58 -0.30
N ALA A 158 12.08 7.89 0.47
CA ALA A 158 11.70 6.66 1.17
C ALA A 158 12.34 6.63 2.56
N ARG A 159 11.54 6.44 3.60
CA ARG A 159 11.98 6.40 5.00
C ARG A 159 11.47 5.14 5.68
N ASN A 160 12.13 4.78 6.78
CA ASN A 160 11.72 3.69 7.66
C ASN A 160 11.28 2.42 6.91
N ILE A 161 12.10 1.99 5.93
CA ILE A 161 11.81 0.84 5.07
C ILE A 161 12.01 -0.46 5.85
N ARG A 162 11.01 -1.34 5.83
CA ARG A 162 11.14 -2.73 6.27
C ARG A 162 11.03 -3.69 5.08
N GLY A 163 11.92 -4.70 5.04
CA GLY A 163 11.96 -5.67 3.95
C GLY A 163 10.76 -6.61 3.92
N GLY A 164 10.41 -7.17 5.05
CA GLY A 164 9.37 -8.17 5.20
C GLY A 164 8.75 -8.16 6.58
N MET A 165 8.65 -9.34 7.19
CA MET A 165 8.21 -9.49 8.58
C MET A 165 9.26 -8.93 9.54
N PRO A 166 8.84 -8.35 10.68
CA PRO A 166 9.72 -8.18 11.82
C PRO A 166 10.33 -9.52 12.22
N ASN A 167 11.54 -9.52 12.78
CA ASN A 167 12.09 -10.75 13.34
C ASN A 167 11.18 -11.20 14.47
N GLN A 168 10.71 -12.42 14.40
CA GLN A 168 9.89 -12.97 15.45
C GLN A 168 10.76 -13.77 16.41
N THR A 169 10.46 -13.66 17.67
CA THR A 169 11.02 -14.52 18.71
C THR A 169 10.15 -15.77 18.85
N PRO A 170 10.71 -16.88 19.38
CA PRO A 170 9.91 -18.07 19.66
C PRO A 170 8.67 -17.75 20.49
N GLU A 171 8.74 -16.81 21.42
CA GLU A 171 7.64 -16.39 22.28
C GLU A 171 6.50 -15.72 21.48
N GLY A 172 6.82 -15.03 20.39
CA GLY A 172 5.80 -14.39 19.53
C GLY A 172 5.01 -15.37 18.67
N TYR A 173 5.60 -16.54 18.34
CA TYR A 173 4.97 -17.58 17.53
C TYR A 173 4.38 -18.72 18.34
N ASN A 174 5.09 -19.16 19.37
CA ASN A 174 4.69 -20.32 20.15
C ASN A 174 3.52 -19.96 21.04
N ARG A 175 2.43 -20.70 20.94
CA ARG A 175 1.34 -20.62 21.89
C ARG A 175 1.79 -21.16 23.24
N PRO A 176 1.36 -20.55 24.34
CA PRO A 176 1.65 -21.08 25.66
C PRO A 176 1.09 -22.49 25.77
N LEU A 177 1.88 -23.39 26.35
CA LEU A 177 1.41 -24.71 26.69
C LEU A 177 0.60 -24.63 27.98
N PRO A 178 -0.38 -25.52 28.19
CA PRO A 178 -1.06 -25.65 29.48
C PRO A 178 -0.01 -25.74 30.61
N ASP A 179 -0.26 -25.05 31.69
CA ASP A 179 0.58 -25.02 32.90
C ASP A 179 1.98 -24.41 32.76
N LYS A 180 2.26 -23.72 31.66
CA LYS A 180 3.49 -22.94 31.48
C LYS A 180 3.18 -21.44 31.39
N PRO A 181 4.01 -20.58 32.00
CA PRO A 181 3.85 -19.14 31.87
C PRO A 181 4.05 -18.74 30.38
N ASP A 182 3.18 -17.86 29.91
CA ASP A 182 3.36 -17.22 28.60
C ASP A 182 4.30 -16.02 28.75
N PRO A 183 5.52 -16.07 28.19
CA PRO A 183 6.46 -14.96 28.25
C PRO A 183 6.10 -13.82 27.29
N TRP A 184 5.08 -14.01 26.44
CA TRP A 184 4.66 -13.02 25.46
C TRP A 184 3.82 -11.90 26.10
N SER A 185 4.15 -10.67 25.70
CA SER A 185 3.32 -9.50 26.00
C SER A 185 3.11 -8.70 24.72
N PRO A 186 1.87 -8.38 24.34
CA PRO A 186 1.57 -7.67 23.11
C PRO A 186 2.07 -6.22 23.10
N TYR A 187 2.46 -5.67 24.24
CA TYR A 187 3.00 -4.30 24.38
C TYR A 187 4.43 -4.25 24.91
N ASP A 188 5.14 -5.39 24.98
CA ASP A 188 6.54 -5.42 25.40
C ASP A 188 7.43 -4.93 24.26
N ILE A 189 8.13 -3.83 24.51
CA ILE A 189 9.01 -3.15 23.53
C ILE A 189 10.26 -3.96 23.13
N LYS A 190 10.56 -5.06 23.83
CA LYS A 190 11.66 -5.96 23.46
C LYS A 190 11.35 -6.75 22.17
N PHE A 191 10.08 -6.86 21.78
CA PHE A 191 9.66 -7.54 20.56
C PHE A 191 9.53 -6.56 19.39
N ASP A 192 9.73 -7.05 18.19
CA ASP A 192 9.93 -6.27 16.96
C ASP A 192 8.68 -5.52 16.41
N GLY A 193 7.54 -5.56 17.10
CA GLY A 193 6.38 -4.70 16.80
C GLY A 193 6.63 -3.22 17.14
N PHE A 194 7.66 -2.96 17.96
CA PHE A 194 8.07 -1.63 18.34
C PHE A 194 9.39 -1.25 17.67
N TRP A 195 9.53 0.01 17.33
CA TRP A 195 10.74 0.59 16.74
C TRP A 195 11.75 0.94 17.82
N LYS A 196 12.96 1.25 17.41
CA LYS A 196 13.98 1.77 18.32
C LYS A 196 13.41 2.92 19.14
N GLY A 197 13.56 2.87 20.46
CA GLY A 197 12.99 3.85 21.39
C GLY A 197 11.58 3.54 21.89
N GLY A 198 11.01 2.39 21.52
CA GLY A 198 9.72 1.91 22.04
C GLY A 198 8.49 2.51 21.40
N LYS A 199 8.63 3.20 20.26
CA LYS A 199 7.48 3.69 19.49
C LYS A 199 6.92 2.56 18.64
N HIS A 200 5.59 2.38 18.65
CA HIS A 200 4.96 1.35 17.83
C HIS A 200 5.19 1.62 16.35
N TRP A 201 5.42 0.55 15.58
CA TRP A 201 5.74 0.66 14.16
C TRP A 201 4.71 1.44 13.34
N SER A 202 3.43 1.26 13.64
CA SER A 202 2.36 2.00 12.96
C SER A 202 2.41 3.51 13.22
N GLU A 203 2.85 3.93 14.40
CA GLU A 203 3.03 5.35 14.72
C GLU A 203 4.19 5.96 13.93
N VAL A 204 5.31 5.21 13.80
CA VAL A 204 6.45 5.64 12.97
C VAL A 204 6.04 5.85 11.52
N VAL A 205 5.28 4.91 10.95
CA VAL A 205 4.77 5.01 9.58
C VAL A 205 3.78 6.16 9.41
N ALA A 206 2.94 6.40 10.43
CA ALA A 206 1.99 7.51 10.42
C ALA A 206 2.70 8.88 10.50
N ASP A 207 3.74 9.00 11.32
CA ASP A 207 4.54 10.23 11.42
C ASP A 207 5.22 10.55 10.08
N ASP A 208 5.86 9.56 9.45
CA ASP A 208 6.43 9.74 8.12
C ASP A 208 5.38 10.24 7.11
N ALA A 209 4.16 9.71 7.16
CA ALA A 209 3.09 10.14 6.27
C ALA A 209 2.70 11.62 6.51
N VAL A 210 2.65 12.06 7.75
CA VAL A 210 2.39 13.46 8.12
C VAL A 210 3.51 14.37 7.60
N ASP A 211 4.77 13.96 7.81
CA ASP A 211 5.94 14.69 7.34
C ASP A 211 5.94 14.79 5.80
N TYR A 212 5.63 13.71 5.09
CA TYR A 212 5.54 13.72 3.62
C TYR A 212 4.46 14.67 3.10
N ILE A 213 3.32 14.77 3.78
CA ILE A 213 2.29 15.76 3.44
C ILE A 213 2.84 17.18 3.61
N GLY A 214 3.63 17.41 4.67
CA GLY A 214 4.31 18.69 4.91
C GLY A 214 5.32 19.02 3.81
N GLU A 215 6.15 18.06 3.43
CA GLU A 215 7.14 18.20 2.34
C GLU A 215 6.47 18.41 0.99
N ALA A 216 5.45 17.62 0.67
CA ALA A 216 4.74 17.70 -0.60
C ALA A 216 4.09 19.07 -0.83
N LYS A 217 3.66 19.77 0.23
CA LYS A 217 3.11 21.13 0.14
C LYS A 217 4.12 22.18 -0.32
N GLN A 218 5.41 21.91 -0.21
CA GLN A 218 6.47 22.84 -0.65
C GLN A 218 6.66 22.81 -2.18
N ASP A 219 6.09 21.83 -2.85
CA ASP A 219 6.17 21.65 -4.29
C ASP A 219 4.75 21.69 -4.90
N LYS A 220 4.58 22.33 -6.05
CA LYS A 220 3.30 22.43 -6.75
C LYS A 220 2.91 21.16 -7.51
N ARG A 221 3.83 20.21 -7.67
CA ARG A 221 3.54 18.92 -8.33
C ARG A 221 2.60 18.09 -7.47
N PRO A 222 1.73 17.28 -8.09
CA PRO A 222 0.94 16.31 -7.34
C PRO A 222 1.85 15.28 -6.69
N PHE A 223 1.39 14.67 -5.58
CA PHE A 223 2.12 13.60 -4.92
C PHE A 223 1.48 12.23 -5.14
N PHE A 224 2.32 11.21 -5.15
CA PHE A 224 1.98 9.81 -4.96
C PHE A 224 2.67 9.31 -3.69
N MET A 225 1.90 8.99 -2.67
CA MET A 225 2.40 8.45 -1.40
C MET A 225 1.94 7.00 -1.23
N TYR A 226 2.89 6.09 -0.99
CA TYR A 226 2.61 4.71 -0.63
C TYR A 226 3.00 4.48 0.83
N ILE A 227 2.00 4.40 1.70
CA ILE A 227 2.11 4.25 3.15
C ILE A 227 1.75 2.81 3.49
N ALA A 228 2.76 2.01 3.84
CA ALA A 228 2.65 0.56 3.94
C ALA A 228 2.80 0.08 5.39
N PHE A 229 1.68 -0.09 6.09
CA PHE A 229 1.68 -0.62 7.45
C PHE A 229 2.05 -2.10 7.49
N ASN A 230 2.69 -2.55 8.58
CA ASN A 230 2.82 -3.97 8.90
C ASN A 230 1.56 -4.51 9.59
N ALA A 231 0.93 -3.69 10.42
CA ALA A 231 -0.28 -4.09 11.12
C ALA A 231 -1.46 -4.28 10.14
N PRO A 232 -2.38 -5.22 10.48
CA PRO A 232 -2.42 -6.07 11.66
C PRO A 232 -1.66 -7.40 11.57
N HIS A 233 -0.74 -7.58 10.62
CA HIS A 233 0.09 -8.78 10.52
C HIS A 233 0.94 -9.00 11.78
N ASP A 234 1.32 -10.26 12.02
CA ASP A 234 2.22 -10.63 13.12
C ASP A 234 3.53 -9.79 13.14
N PRO A 235 4.14 -9.60 14.32
CA PRO A 235 3.66 -9.95 15.65
C PRO A 235 2.48 -9.06 16.04
N ARG A 236 1.44 -9.62 16.61
CA ARG A 236 0.19 -8.92 16.98
C ARG A 236 0.40 -8.01 18.19
N GLN A 237 1.29 -7.05 18.01
CA GLN A 237 1.65 -6.07 19.02
C GLN A 237 0.91 -4.76 18.79
N ALA A 238 0.52 -4.13 19.90
CA ALA A 238 -0.09 -2.80 19.88
C ALA A 238 0.29 -2.04 21.15
N PRO A 239 0.25 -0.69 21.14
CA PRO A 239 0.35 0.09 22.36
C PRO A 239 -0.72 -0.34 23.38
N LYS A 240 -0.37 -0.29 24.66
CA LYS A 240 -1.20 -0.83 25.75
C LYS A 240 -2.62 -0.23 25.77
N GLU A 241 -2.78 1.05 25.44
CA GLU A 241 -4.09 1.70 25.40
C GLU A 241 -5.05 1.10 24.37
N TYR A 242 -4.55 0.47 23.31
CA TYR A 242 -5.39 -0.28 22.34
C TYR A 242 -5.74 -1.67 22.87
N ILE A 243 -4.80 -2.35 23.52
CA ILE A 243 -5.05 -3.66 24.13
C ILE A 243 -6.12 -3.54 25.23
N ASP A 244 -6.03 -2.53 26.09
CA ASP A 244 -6.95 -2.31 27.20
C ASP A 244 -8.40 -2.05 26.76
N ARG A 245 -8.62 -1.64 25.50
CA ARG A 245 -9.99 -1.48 24.94
C ARG A 245 -10.70 -2.80 24.69
N TYR A 246 -9.94 -3.91 24.64
CA TYR A 246 -10.45 -5.24 24.30
C TYR A 246 -10.15 -6.25 25.43
N PRO A 247 -10.76 -6.10 26.61
CA PRO A 247 -10.63 -7.08 27.67
C PRO A 247 -11.21 -8.42 27.23
N LEU A 248 -10.71 -9.53 27.77
CA LEU A 248 -11.15 -10.88 27.40
C LEU A 248 -12.66 -11.07 27.49
N SER A 249 -13.32 -10.39 28.41
CA SER A 249 -14.80 -10.41 28.55
C SER A 249 -15.56 -9.82 27.36
N ARG A 250 -14.91 -8.98 26.55
CA ARG A 250 -15.48 -8.40 25.33
C ARG A 250 -15.32 -9.35 24.13
N ILE A 251 -14.34 -10.24 24.16
CA ILE A 251 -13.99 -11.08 23.03
C ILE A 251 -14.95 -12.27 22.95
N LYS A 252 -15.55 -12.47 21.77
CA LYS A 252 -16.44 -13.60 21.50
C LYS A 252 -15.77 -14.51 20.48
N VAL A 253 -16.01 -15.82 20.62
CA VAL A 253 -15.65 -16.78 19.60
C VAL A 253 -16.55 -16.53 18.38
N PRO A 254 -15.99 -16.32 17.18
CA PRO A 254 -16.80 -16.10 15.98
C PRO A 254 -17.72 -17.29 15.68
N ALA A 255 -18.91 -17.03 15.15
CA ALA A 255 -19.85 -18.10 14.78
C ALA A 255 -19.30 -19.03 13.67
N SER A 256 -18.33 -18.55 12.90
CA SER A 256 -17.61 -19.30 11.86
C SER A 256 -16.44 -20.14 12.38
N TYR A 257 -16.16 -20.08 13.68
CA TYR A 257 -15.07 -20.83 14.27
C TYR A 257 -15.34 -22.35 14.21
N LEU A 258 -14.33 -23.08 13.77
CA LEU A 258 -14.28 -24.53 13.82
C LEU A 258 -13.03 -24.94 14.60
N ASP A 259 -13.13 -25.93 15.48
CA ASP A 259 -11.99 -26.45 16.25
C ASP A 259 -10.91 -27.00 15.31
N GLU A 260 -11.36 -27.63 14.23
CA GLU A 260 -10.48 -28.12 13.16
C GLU A 260 -11.06 -27.71 11.80
N TYR A 261 -10.18 -27.15 10.96
CA TYR A 261 -10.55 -26.79 9.59
C TYR A 261 -10.65 -28.07 8.73
N PRO A 262 -11.81 -28.37 8.12
CA PRO A 262 -12.05 -29.67 7.49
C PRO A 262 -11.17 -29.95 6.26
N TYR A 263 -10.54 -28.95 5.69
CA TYR A 263 -9.66 -29.08 4.51
C TYR A 263 -8.20 -28.77 4.86
N LYS A 264 -7.81 -28.92 6.12
CA LYS A 264 -6.47 -28.58 6.60
C LYS A 264 -5.38 -29.35 5.88
N ASP A 265 -5.58 -30.64 5.63
CA ASP A 265 -4.60 -31.52 5.00
C ASP A 265 -4.43 -31.23 3.50
N ASP A 266 -5.45 -30.67 2.85
CA ASP A 266 -5.45 -30.35 1.43
C ASP A 266 -4.66 -29.07 1.09
N ILE A 267 -4.50 -28.16 2.06
CA ILE A 267 -3.83 -26.87 1.83
C ILE A 267 -2.34 -26.87 2.18
N GLY A 268 -1.81 -27.96 2.76
CA GLY A 268 -0.36 -28.14 2.95
C GLY A 268 0.32 -27.09 3.83
N CYS A 269 -0.36 -26.58 4.81
CA CYS A 269 0.16 -25.61 5.78
C CYS A 269 0.65 -26.28 7.06
#